data_85d184ae3fb0ba1265d3290908072a38
#
_entry.id   85d184ae3fb0ba1265d3290908072a38
#
_cell.length_a   1.000
_cell.length_b   1.000
_cell.length_c   1.000
_cell.angle_alpha   90.00
_cell.angle_beta   90.00
_cell.angle_gamma   90.00
#
_symmetry.space_group_name_H-M   'P 1'
#
loop_
_entity.id
_entity.type
_entity.pdbx_description
1 polymer ?
#
loop_
_entity_poly.entity_id
_entity_poly.type
_entity_poly.pdbx_seq_one_letter_code
_entity_poly.pdbx_strand_id
1 'polypeptide(L)'
;MKKWLSSLTIIGSLLLLGACNGDEEAATEDTESTEEAAPESGVAAEGEEGAAEQPEMPEPDLEDVPDVVAKVNDTEIEKAEFEEAYNMQFQQMAMMSQMSGEEVNQDDLKKQVADGLVSQELLLQEADHRDLEVTEEDKNGVLDSLVEQNGMESQDDLFAAFEEQGMPEDEVMSQVEMQVKVDKLIAEEAGDIEPSEEELQEVYDAQVAQMEQMETEEEPPSFEEMEPQLKEQVVQQKEGEAAQALVADLKENADVTVHI
;
A
#
# COMPACT_ATOMS: atom_id res chain seq x y z
N MET A 1 34.18 -3.08 -1.80
CA MET A 1 33.10 -3.58 -2.65
C MET A 1 31.82 -3.09 -1.95
N LYS A 2 31.32 -1.95 -2.41
CA LYS A 2 30.11 -1.32 -1.83
C LYS A 2 28.90 -2.13 -2.30
N LYS A 3 28.24 -2.80 -1.38
CA LYS A 3 26.94 -3.40 -1.63
C LYS A 3 25.90 -2.30 -1.51
N TRP A 4 25.30 -1.93 -2.60
CA TRP A 4 24.09 -1.15 -2.64
C TRP A 4 22.96 -2.05 -2.13
N LEU A 5 22.41 -1.70 -1.01
CA LEU A 5 21.15 -2.21 -0.53
C LEU A 5 20.09 -1.24 -1.04
N SER A 6 19.46 -1.57 -2.17
CA SER A 6 18.25 -0.91 -2.60
C SER A 6 17.11 -1.52 -1.78
N SER A 7 16.72 -0.84 -0.70
CA SER A 7 15.59 -1.27 0.11
C SER A 7 14.31 -0.77 -0.55
N LEU A 8 13.55 -1.67 -1.12
CA LEU A 8 12.19 -1.39 -1.60
C LEU A 8 11.23 -1.58 -0.42
N THR A 9 10.55 -0.52 -0.08
CA THR A 9 9.59 -0.51 1.01
C THR A 9 8.25 -1.05 0.51
N ILE A 10 7.98 -2.32 0.74
CA ILE A 10 6.62 -2.84 0.62
C ILE A 10 5.86 -2.39 1.87
N ILE A 11 5.31 -1.21 1.82
CA ILE A 11 4.35 -0.76 2.81
C ILE A 11 3.05 -1.49 2.49
N GLY A 12 2.67 -2.42 3.36
CA GLY A 12 1.37 -3.06 3.32
C GLY A 12 0.27 -2.00 3.31
N SER A 13 -0.29 -1.77 2.14
CA SER A 13 -1.45 -0.90 2.00
C SER A 13 -2.65 -1.62 2.59
N LEU A 14 -3.09 -1.19 3.77
CA LEU A 14 -4.47 -1.39 4.19
C LEU A 14 -5.35 -0.61 3.21
N LEU A 15 -5.78 -1.25 2.16
CA LEU A 15 -6.76 -0.72 1.23
C LEU A 15 -8.13 -1.29 1.54
N LEU A 16 -9.00 -0.38 1.93
CA LEU A 16 -10.44 -0.53 1.92
C LEU A 16 -10.91 -1.03 0.56
N LEU A 17 -11.47 -2.24 0.55
CA LEU A 17 -12.08 -2.86 -0.60
C LEU A 17 -13.41 -2.19 -0.92
N GLY A 18 -13.44 -1.46 -2.01
CA GLY A 18 -14.68 -1.22 -2.74
C GLY A 18 -14.85 -2.31 -3.80
N ALA A 19 -15.64 -3.33 -3.48
CA ALA A 19 -16.07 -4.31 -4.46
C ALA A 19 -17.20 -3.72 -5.31
N CYS A 20 -16.97 -3.60 -6.62
CA CYS A 20 -18.07 -3.53 -7.59
C CYS A 20 -17.95 -4.72 -8.53
N ASN A 21 -18.74 -5.74 -8.21
CA ASN A 21 -19.08 -6.81 -9.13
C ASN A 21 -20.24 -6.32 -10.00
N GLY A 22 -20.05 -6.27 -11.29
CA GLY A 22 -21.08 -5.96 -12.30
C GLY A 22 -20.97 -6.96 -13.42
N ASP A 23 -21.70 -8.07 -13.21
CA ASP A 23 -22.02 -9.07 -14.22
C ASP A 23 -23.04 -8.49 -15.19
N GLU A 24 -22.77 -8.48 -16.47
CA GLU A 24 -23.80 -8.49 -17.49
C GLU A 24 -23.31 -9.14 -18.78
N GLU A 25 -23.89 -10.30 -18.96
CA GLU A 25 -23.86 -11.15 -20.14
C GLU A 25 -24.58 -10.50 -21.34
N ALA A 26 -24.09 -10.86 -22.50
CA ALA A 26 -24.79 -11.23 -23.72
C ALA A 26 -24.95 -10.20 -24.85
N ALA A 27 -24.51 -10.66 -25.88
CA ALA A 27 -25.12 -10.90 -27.20
C ALA A 27 -24.36 -10.33 -28.38
N THR A 28 -23.83 -11.30 -29.08
CA THR A 28 -23.42 -11.28 -30.46
C THR A 28 -24.48 -10.67 -31.39
N GLU A 29 -24.08 -9.86 -32.36
CA GLU A 29 -24.47 -10.07 -33.73
C GLU A 29 -23.55 -9.35 -34.71
N ASP A 30 -23.12 -10.15 -35.65
CA ASP A 30 -22.45 -9.98 -36.92
C ASP A 30 -23.12 -8.94 -37.85
N THR A 31 -22.37 -8.07 -38.50
CA THR A 31 -22.68 -7.70 -39.89
C THR A 31 -21.46 -7.10 -40.59
N GLU A 32 -21.19 -7.74 -41.75
CA GLU A 32 -20.18 -7.49 -42.76
C GLU A 32 -20.11 -6.08 -43.34
N SER A 33 -18.86 -5.71 -43.65
CA SER A 33 -18.37 -5.12 -44.89
C SER A 33 -19.22 -4.08 -45.68
N THR A 34 -18.64 -2.94 -45.93
CA THR A 34 -18.43 -2.46 -47.31
C THR A 34 -17.45 -1.30 -47.39
N GLU A 35 -16.49 -1.45 -48.27
CA GLU A 35 -15.48 -0.54 -48.80
C GLU A 35 -16.13 0.61 -49.61
N GLU A 36 -15.46 1.74 -49.66
CA GLU A 36 -15.18 2.62 -50.79
C GLU A 36 -15.44 4.13 -50.62
N ALA A 37 -14.36 4.84 -50.97
CA ALA A 37 -14.28 6.16 -51.60
C ALA A 37 -14.32 7.44 -50.74
N ALA A 38 -13.13 8.08 -50.72
CA ALA A 38 -12.98 9.52 -50.54
C ALA A 38 -13.61 10.30 -51.73
N PRO A 39 -13.97 11.59 -51.52
CA PRO A 39 -13.16 12.62 -52.13
C PRO A 39 -12.86 13.85 -51.20
N GLU A 40 -11.76 14.51 -51.55
CA GLU A 40 -11.31 15.82 -51.08
C GLU A 40 -12.35 16.92 -51.29
N SER A 41 -12.45 17.82 -50.32
CA SER A 41 -12.41 19.26 -50.60
C SER A 41 -12.57 20.08 -49.32
N GLY A 42 -11.59 20.93 -49.09
CA GLY A 42 -11.41 21.88 -48.05
C GLY A 42 -12.58 22.82 -47.72
N VAL A 43 -12.51 23.38 -46.59
CA VAL A 43 -12.49 24.81 -46.28
C VAL A 43 -12.20 24.99 -44.76
N ALA A 44 -11.37 25.96 -44.47
CA ALA A 44 -11.06 26.43 -43.15
C ALA A 44 -12.30 26.88 -42.36
N ALA A 45 -12.39 26.48 -41.10
CA ALA A 45 -13.12 27.20 -40.08
C ALA A 45 -12.32 27.07 -38.77
N GLU A 46 -11.81 28.19 -38.36
CA GLU A 46 -11.31 28.41 -37.01
C GLU A 46 -12.40 28.02 -36.00
N GLY A 47 -12.13 26.98 -35.25
CA GLY A 47 -12.87 26.63 -34.05
C GLY A 47 -11.79 26.35 -32.97
N GLU A 48 -11.56 27.33 -32.11
CA GLU A 48 -10.90 27.09 -30.84
C GLU A 48 -11.78 26.12 -30.05
N GLU A 49 -11.55 24.84 -30.27
CA GLU A 49 -11.95 23.83 -29.27
C GLU A 49 -10.94 23.92 -28.17
N GLY A 50 -11.39 24.52 -27.05
CA GLY A 50 -10.68 24.47 -25.80
C GLY A 50 -10.32 23.04 -25.50
N ALA A 51 -9.04 22.71 -25.65
CA ALA A 51 -8.46 21.58 -24.97
C ALA A 51 -8.79 21.80 -23.51
N ALA A 52 -9.65 20.98 -22.96
CA ALA A 52 -9.78 20.89 -21.51
C ALA A 52 -8.36 20.54 -21.04
N GLU A 53 -7.68 21.52 -20.46
CA GLU A 53 -6.44 21.28 -19.74
C GLU A 53 -6.76 20.21 -18.73
N GLN A 54 -6.26 19.01 -18.96
CA GLN A 54 -6.22 18.02 -17.90
C GLN A 54 -5.46 18.68 -16.77
N PRO A 55 -6.00 18.70 -15.55
CA PRO A 55 -5.28 19.27 -14.42
C PRO A 55 -3.91 18.58 -14.37
N GLU A 56 -2.85 19.39 -14.50
CA GLU A 56 -1.48 18.91 -14.40
C GLU A 56 -1.36 18.23 -13.02
N MET A 57 -0.92 16.97 -13.01
CA MET A 57 -0.64 16.30 -11.75
C MET A 57 0.46 17.08 -11.03
N PRO A 58 0.29 17.39 -9.74
CA PRO A 58 1.34 18.06 -9.00
C PRO A 58 2.63 17.24 -9.06
N GLU A 59 3.77 17.93 -9.18
CA GLU A 59 5.07 17.28 -9.18
C GLU A 59 5.58 17.12 -7.73
N PRO A 60 6.28 16.02 -7.40
CA PRO A 60 6.89 15.84 -6.09
C PRO A 60 8.03 16.84 -5.87
N ASP A 61 8.03 17.54 -4.76
CA ASP A 61 9.08 18.48 -4.35
C ASP A 61 10.12 17.75 -3.50
N LEU A 62 11.27 17.42 -4.09
CA LEU A 62 12.39 16.71 -3.47
C LEU A 62 13.69 17.52 -3.48
N GLU A 63 13.63 18.83 -3.85
CA GLU A 63 14.84 19.66 -4.04
C GLU A 63 15.65 19.84 -2.74
N ASP A 64 14.98 20.01 -1.61
CA ASP A 64 15.60 20.27 -0.30
C ASP A 64 15.85 19.03 0.56
N VAL A 65 15.67 17.81 0.00
CA VAL A 65 15.89 16.55 0.73
C VAL A 65 17.40 16.30 0.87
N PRO A 66 17.92 16.16 2.12
CA PRO A 66 19.34 15.91 2.35
C PRO A 66 19.75 14.47 1.95
N ASP A 67 21.07 14.25 1.73
CA ASP A 67 21.60 12.93 1.37
C ASP A 67 21.30 11.85 2.45
N VAL A 68 21.27 12.24 3.72
CA VAL A 68 20.81 11.42 4.84
C VAL A 68 19.57 12.06 5.42
N VAL A 69 18.44 11.40 5.29
CA VAL A 69 17.12 11.89 5.72
C VAL A 69 16.90 11.67 7.21
N ALA A 70 17.34 10.55 7.71
CA ALA A 70 17.30 10.25 9.13
C ALA A 70 18.44 9.30 9.52
N LYS A 71 18.70 9.25 10.81
CA LYS A 71 19.60 8.26 11.41
C LYS A 71 18.91 7.57 12.57
N VAL A 72 18.98 6.25 12.59
CA VAL A 72 18.42 5.39 13.64
C VAL A 72 19.56 4.54 14.23
N ASN A 73 20.02 4.88 15.41
CA ASN A 73 21.21 4.31 16.03
C ASN A 73 22.45 4.46 15.11
N ASP A 74 22.95 3.36 14.56
CA ASP A 74 24.11 3.36 13.64
C ASP A 74 23.71 3.31 12.17
N THR A 75 22.41 3.14 11.85
CA THR A 75 21.88 3.05 10.48
C THR A 75 21.46 4.41 9.95
N GLU A 76 21.86 4.73 8.73
CA GLU A 76 21.47 5.95 8.02
C GLU A 76 20.37 5.62 6.99
N ILE A 77 19.26 6.34 7.03
CA ILE A 77 18.20 6.32 6.01
C ILE A 77 18.60 7.30 4.91
N GLU A 78 18.92 6.77 3.75
CA GLU A 78 19.44 7.55 2.65
C GLU A 78 18.32 8.23 1.83
N LYS A 79 18.69 9.31 1.16
CA LYS A 79 17.79 10.06 0.26
C LYS A 79 17.11 9.16 -0.79
N ALA A 80 17.83 8.18 -1.36
CA ALA A 80 17.28 7.30 -2.40
C ALA A 80 16.09 6.47 -1.89
N GLU A 81 16.20 5.91 -0.70
CA GLU A 81 15.14 5.16 -0.04
C GLU A 81 13.94 6.05 0.28
N PHE A 82 14.22 7.24 0.79
CA PHE A 82 13.18 8.23 1.05
C PHE A 82 12.45 8.68 -0.22
N GLU A 83 13.19 8.98 -1.31
CA GLU A 83 12.60 9.41 -2.58
C GLU A 83 11.67 8.34 -3.16
N GLU A 84 12.03 7.09 -3.05
CA GLU A 84 11.20 5.97 -3.50
C GLU A 84 9.89 5.90 -2.72
N ALA A 85 9.97 5.85 -1.38
CA ALA A 85 8.79 5.81 -0.50
C ALA A 85 7.91 7.06 -0.68
N TYR A 86 8.53 8.23 -0.79
CA TYR A 86 7.83 9.49 -0.99
C TYR A 86 7.06 9.53 -2.31
N ASN A 87 7.70 9.14 -3.41
CA ASN A 87 7.07 9.15 -4.73
C ASN A 87 5.85 8.24 -4.77
N MET A 88 5.94 7.04 -4.17
CA MET A 88 4.82 6.11 -4.10
C MET A 88 3.64 6.72 -3.33
N GLN A 89 3.89 7.26 -2.15
CA GLN A 89 2.85 7.84 -1.31
C GLN A 89 2.28 9.14 -1.90
N PHE A 90 3.14 9.95 -2.53
CA PHE A 90 2.73 11.17 -3.22
C PHE A 90 1.77 10.87 -4.39
N GLN A 91 2.06 9.87 -5.22
CA GLN A 91 1.18 9.46 -6.32
C GLN A 91 -0.21 9.04 -5.81
N GLN A 92 -0.26 8.28 -4.73
CA GLN A 92 -1.52 7.87 -4.10
C GLN A 92 -2.31 9.07 -3.58
N MET A 93 -1.63 10.00 -2.87
CA MET A 93 -2.27 11.22 -2.37
C MET A 93 -2.68 12.17 -3.48
N ALA A 94 -1.90 12.29 -4.55
CA ALA A 94 -2.24 13.12 -5.70
C ALA A 94 -3.50 12.61 -6.43
N MET A 95 -3.67 11.29 -6.55
CA MET A 95 -4.91 10.70 -7.06
C MET A 95 -6.12 11.04 -6.18
N MET A 96 -5.97 10.91 -4.86
CA MET A 96 -7.05 11.23 -3.91
C MET A 96 -7.37 12.73 -3.92
N SER A 97 -6.35 13.58 -4.01
CA SER A 97 -6.45 15.03 -4.14
C SER A 97 -7.30 15.45 -5.35
N GLN A 98 -7.09 14.79 -6.50
CA GLN A 98 -7.92 15.06 -7.69
C GLN A 98 -9.39 14.73 -7.48
N MET A 99 -9.70 13.74 -6.66
CA MET A 99 -11.09 13.35 -6.35
C MET A 99 -11.72 14.25 -5.30
N SER A 100 -10.95 14.68 -4.28
CA SER A 100 -11.44 15.51 -3.16
C SER A 100 -11.37 17.02 -3.45
N GLY A 101 -10.49 17.45 -4.35
CA GLY A 101 -10.19 18.86 -4.62
C GLY A 101 -9.30 19.51 -3.55
N GLU A 102 -8.71 18.74 -2.65
CA GLU A 102 -7.77 19.22 -1.63
C GLU A 102 -6.33 19.09 -2.14
N GLU A 103 -5.48 20.08 -1.93
CA GLU A 103 -4.07 20.02 -2.33
C GLU A 103 -3.25 19.17 -1.36
N VAL A 104 -2.29 18.40 -1.89
CA VAL A 104 -1.37 17.60 -1.08
C VAL A 104 -0.40 18.51 -0.33
N ASN A 105 -0.39 18.43 0.99
CA ASN A 105 0.62 19.12 1.80
C ASN A 105 1.93 18.31 1.78
N GLN A 106 2.84 18.70 0.89
CA GLN A 106 4.07 17.98 0.66
C GLN A 106 5.05 18.03 1.85
N ASP A 107 5.05 19.09 2.64
CA ASP A 107 5.91 19.20 3.84
C ASP A 107 5.47 18.22 4.94
N ASP A 108 4.17 18.04 5.12
CA ASP A 108 3.65 17.06 6.08
C ASP A 108 3.86 15.63 5.57
N LEU A 109 3.71 15.42 4.27
CA LEU A 109 3.98 14.14 3.64
C LEU A 109 5.46 13.73 3.77
N LYS A 110 6.41 14.65 3.55
CA LYS A 110 7.84 14.40 3.76
C LYS A 110 8.12 13.90 5.19
N LYS A 111 7.56 14.58 6.19
CA LYS A 111 7.72 14.17 7.60
C LYS A 111 7.09 12.81 7.89
N GLN A 112 5.90 12.57 7.35
CA GLN A 112 5.21 11.30 7.52
C GLN A 112 5.99 10.13 6.93
N VAL A 113 6.56 10.31 5.73
CA VAL A 113 7.40 9.29 5.08
C VAL A 113 8.68 9.05 5.88
N ALA A 114 9.36 10.12 6.32
CA ALA A 114 10.57 9.98 7.14
C ALA A 114 10.29 9.27 8.47
N ASP A 115 9.19 9.62 9.16
CA ASP A 115 8.76 8.96 10.39
C ASP A 115 8.38 7.49 10.17
N GLY A 116 7.81 7.17 9.01
CA GLY A 116 7.50 5.81 8.59
C GLY A 116 8.76 4.96 8.41
N LEU A 117 9.75 5.49 7.69
CA LEU A 117 11.04 4.81 7.47
C LEU A 117 11.82 4.62 8.79
N VAL A 118 11.83 5.62 9.67
CA VAL A 118 12.41 5.50 11.02
C VAL A 118 11.72 4.38 11.81
N SER A 119 10.40 4.30 11.75
CA SER A 119 9.63 3.28 12.46
C SER A 119 9.92 1.89 11.92
N GLN A 120 10.01 1.75 10.61
CA GLN A 120 10.37 0.49 9.94
C GLN A 120 11.78 0.03 10.32
N GLU A 121 12.76 0.93 10.28
CA GLU A 121 14.15 0.61 10.66
C GLU A 121 14.24 0.16 12.14
N LEU A 122 13.50 0.81 13.04
CA LEU A 122 13.44 0.41 14.45
C LEU A 122 12.88 -1.00 14.62
N LEU A 123 11.79 -1.34 13.90
CA LEU A 123 11.19 -2.67 13.94
C LEU A 123 12.15 -3.74 13.38
N LEU A 124 12.85 -3.43 12.29
CA LEU A 124 13.84 -4.35 11.70
C LEU A 124 15.01 -4.59 12.66
N GLN A 125 15.55 -3.55 13.29
CA GLN A 125 16.61 -3.69 14.27
C GLN A 125 16.17 -4.53 15.50
N GLU A 126 14.95 -4.34 15.96
CA GLU A 126 14.41 -5.12 17.08
C GLU A 126 14.15 -6.57 16.67
N ALA A 127 13.62 -6.82 15.48
CA ALA A 127 13.42 -8.17 14.97
C ALA A 127 14.75 -8.94 14.84
N ASP A 128 15.80 -8.28 14.36
CA ASP A 128 17.14 -8.85 14.29
C ASP A 128 17.74 -9.07 15.69
N HIS A 129 17.49 -8.16 16.63
CA HIS A 129 17.96 -8.29 18.02
C HIS A 129 17.30 -9.49 18.74
N ARG A 130 16.04 -9.82 18.42
CA ARG A 130 15.33 -10.97 19.01
C ARG A 130 15.67 -12.30 18.34
N ASP A 131 16.55 -12.33 17.32
CA ASP A 131 16.93 -13.53 16.57
C ASP A 131 15.72 -14.35 16.08
N LEU A 132 14.68 -13.66 15.54
CA LEU A 132 13.47 -14.32 15.08
C LEU A 132 13.76 -15.22 13.88
N GLU A 133 13.44 -16.52 14.00
CA GLU A 133 13.64 -17.49 12.93
C GLU A 133 12.59 -17.32 11.83
N VAL A 134 13.06 -17.14 10.59
CA VAL A 134 12.23 -17.14 9.38
C VAL A 134 12.34 -18.49 8.69
N THR A 135 11.22 -19.18 8.56
CA THR A 135 11.14 -20.47 7.87
C THR A 135 10.72 -20.30 6.41
N GLU A 136 10.98 -21.33 5.59
CA GLU A 136 10.47 -21.35 4.21
C GLU A 136 8.92 -21.35 4.16
N GLU A 137 8.26 -21.92 5.17
CA GLU A 137 6.81 -21.91 5.29
C GLU A 137 6.27 -20.49 5.51
N ASP A 138 6.93 -19.70 6.37
CA ASP A 138 6.57 -18.31 6.61
C ASP A 138 6.70 -17.46 5.33
N LYS A 139 7.83 -17.61 4.62
CA LYS A 139 8.07 -16.90 3.36
C LYS A 139 7.06 -17.27 2.28
N ASN A 140 6.77 -18.55 2.13
CA ASN A 140 5.74 -19.00 1.19
C ASN A 140 4.36 -18.46 1.55
N GLY A 141 4.01 -18.35 2.83
CA GLY A 141 2.75 -17.77 3.26
C GLY A 141 2.60 -16.30 2.81
N VAL A 142 3.66 -15.50 2.93
CA VAL A 142 3.66 -14.11 2.44
C VAL A 142 3.58 -14.07 0.91
N LEU A 143 4.35 -14.91 0.20
CA LEU A 143 4.30 -14.98 -1.26
C LEU A 143 2.93 -15.40 -1.78
N ASP A 144 2.29 -16.39 -1.17
CA ASP A 144 0.95 -16.84 -1.54
C ASP A 144 -0.09 -15.72 -1.33
N SER A 145 0.03 -14.97 -0.23
CA SER A 145 -0.81 -13.80 0.02
C SER A 145 -0.62 -12.71 -1.03
N LEU A 146 0.61 -12.46 -1.46
CA LEU A 146 0.91 -11.50 -2.54
C LEU A 146 0.34 -11.96 -3.88
N VAL A 147 0.41 -13.26 -4.20
CA VAL A 147 -0.19 -13.86 -5.39
C VAL A 147 -1.71 -13.64 -5.40
N GLU A 148 -2.39 -13.92 -4.29
CA GLU A 148 -3.83 -13.73 -4.15
C GLU A 148 -4.23 -12.25 -4.27
N GLN A 149 -3.53 -11.35 -3.59
CA GLN A 149 -3.82 -9.91 -3.60
C GLN A 149 -3.64 -9.28 -5.00
N ASN A 150 -2.68 -9.79 -5.77
CA ASN A 150 -2.44 -9.32 -7.13
C ASN A 150 -3.23 -10.08 -8.20
N GLY A 151 -4.07 -11.04 -7.81
CA GLY A 151 -4.87 -11.84 -8.72
C GLY A 151 -4.02 -12.68 -9.69
N MET A 152 -2.83 -13.10 -9.26
CA MET A 152 -1.90 -13.91 -10.04
C MET A 152 -2.19 -15.40 -9.85
N GLU A 153 -1.71 -16.24 -10.76
CA GLU A 153 -1.96 -17.69 -10.70
C GLU A 153 -0.87 -18.46 -9.92
N SER A 154 0.33 -17.88 -9.79
CA SER A 154 1.46 -18.54 -9.15
C SER A 154 2.53 -17.57 -8.64
N GLN A 155 3.42 -18.05 -7.75
CA GLN A 155 4.60 -17.31 -7.31
C GLN A 155 5.57 -17.03 -8.48
N ASP A 156 5.65 -17.93 -9.47
CA ASP A 156 6.48 -17.73 -10.68
C ASP A 156 5.98 -16.51 -11.47
N ASP A 157 4.67 -16.31 -11.59
CA ASP A 157 4.08 -15.14 -12.25
C ASP A 157 4.36 -13.85 -11.45
N LEU A 158 4.31 -13.96 -10.12
CA LEU A 158 4.64 -12.86 -9.22
C LEU A 158 6.11 -12.42 -9.41
N PHE A 159 7.05 -13.36 -9.38
CA PHE A 159 8.47 -13.06 -9.61
C PHE A 159 8.72 -12.49 -11.01
N ALA A 160 8.07 -13.03 -12.05
CA ALA A 160 8.16 -12.49 -13.40
C ALA A 160 7.67 -11.03 -13.49
N ALA A 161 6.58 -10.70 -12.81
CA ALA A 161 6.06 -9.34 -12.76
C ALA A 161 7.00 -8.36 -12.03
N PHE A 162 7.66 -8.81 -10.96
CA PHE A 162 8.67 -8.01 -10.26
C PHE A 162 9.95 -7.85 -11.10
N GLU A 163 10.38 -8.89 -11.81
CA GLU A 163 11.55 -8.81 -12.71
C GLU A 163 11.32 -7.82 -13.85
N GLU A 164 10.11 -7.75 -14.42
CA GLU A 164 9.73 -6.74 -15.42
C GLU A 164 9.78 -5.30 -14.86
N GLN A 165 9.58 -5.13 -13.57
CA GLN A 165 9.73 -3.85 -12.86
C GLN A 165 11.18 -3.57 -12.42
N GLY A 166 12.10 -4.48 -12.71
CA GLY A 166 13.55 -4.33 -12.40
C GLY A 166 13.96 -4.88 -11.05
N MET A 167 13.08 -5.62 -10.36
CA MET A 167 13.34 -6.23 -9.07
C MET A 167 13.61 -7.73 -9.24
N PRO A 168 14.85 -8.20 -9.07
CA PRO A 168 15.19 -9.60 -9.19
C PRO A 168 14.64 -10.44 -8.01
N GLU A 169 14.47 -11.74 -8.23
CA GLU A 169 13.92 -12.68 -7.26
C GLU A 169 14.62 -12.64 -5.89
N ASP A 170 15.96 -12.51 -5.87
CA ASP A 170 16.71 -12.46 -4.62
C ASP A 170 16.41 -11.19 -3.79
N GLU A 171 16.09 -10.09 -4.44
CA GLU A 171 15.65 -8.86 -3.79
C GLU A 171 14.22 -9.01 -3.22
N VAL A 172 13.29 -9.57 -4.00
CA VAL A 172 11.93 -9.90 -3.53
C VAL A 172 12.00 -10.82 -2.31
N MET A 173 12.80 -11.88 -2.37
CA MET A 173 12.96 -12.82 -1.26
C MET A 173 13.56 -12.17 -0.01
N SER A 174 14.49 -11.24 -0.18
CA SER A 174 15.04 -10.45 0.95
C SER A 174 13.95 -9.60 1.63
N GLN A 175 13.09 -8.97 0.84
CA GLN A 175 11.98 -8.17 1.37
C GLN A 175 10.94 -9.04 2.08
N VAL A 176 10.58 -10.18 1.49
CA VAL A 176 9.70 -11.16 2.14
C VAL A 176 10.27 -11.64 3.47
N GLU A 177 11.60 -11.88 3.55
CA GLU A 177 12.22 -12.26 4.81
C GLU A 177 12.14 -11.14 5.87
N MET A 178 12.39 -9.89 5.47
CA MET A 178 12.23 -8.73 6.37
C MET A 178 10.78 -8.58 6.83
N GLN A 179 9.82 -8.71 5.91
CA GLN A 179 8.39 -8.65 6.25
C GLN A 179 8.02 -9.73 7.27
N VAL A 180 8.41 -10.98 7.02
CA VAL A 180 8.16 -12.09 7.96
C VAL A 180 8.74 -11.82 9.35
N LYS A 181 9.97 -11.26 9.43
CA LYS A 181 10.58 -10.90 10.71
C LYS A 181 9.74 -9.87 11.47
N VAL A 182 9.31 -8.82 10.79
CA VAL A 182 8.49 -7.76 11.38
C VAL A 182 7.11 -8.30 11.79
N ASP A 183 6.47 -9.10 10.95
CA ASP A 183 5.17 -9.71 11.27
C ASP A 183 5.26 -10.61 12.51
N LYS A 184 6.32 -11.43 12.61
CA LYS A 184 6.56 -12.26 13.80
C LYS A 184 6.83 -11.43 15.05
N LEU A 185 7.58 -10.33 14.92
CA LEU A 185 7.83 -9.40 16.00
C LEU A 185 6.53 -8.79 16.53
N ILE A 186 5.66 -8.33 15.61
CA ILE A 186 4.37 -7.74 15.96
C ILE A 186 3.45 -8.79 16.59
N ALA A 187 3.39 -10.00 16.03
CA ALA A 187 2.60 -11.09 16.58
C ALA A 187 3.08 -11.50 17.98
N GLU A 188 4.40 -11.52 18.23
CA GLU A 188 4.96 -11.79 19.56
C GLU A 188 4.59 -10.68 20.57
N GLU A 189 4.65 -9.41 20.14
CA GLU A 189 4.30 -8.26 20.97
C GLU A 189 2.81 -8.18 21.28
N ALA A 190 1.99 -8.46 20.28
CA ALA A 190 0.52 -8.48 20.39
C ALA A 190 0.02 -9.66 21.24
N GLY A 191 0.78 -10.77 21.29
CA GLY A 191 0.42 -11.98 22.01
C GLY A 191 -0.80 -12.70 21.44
N ASP A 192 -1.47 -13.49 22.25
CA ASP A 192 -2.69 -14.21 21.84
C ASP A 192 -3.86 -13.19 21.69
N ILE A 193 -4.19 -12.87 20.44
CA ILE A 193 -5.33 -12.01 20.13
C ILE A 193 -6.57 -12.89 19.92
N GLU A 194 -7.44 -12.93 20.93
CA GLU A 194 -8.78 -13.49 20.79
C GLU A 194 -9.79 -12.35 20.76
N PRO A 195 -10.40 -12.04 19.58
CA PRO A 195 -11.47 -11.04 19.50
C PRO A 195 -12.66 -11.43 20.35
N SER A 196 -13.09 -10.56 21.23
CA SER A 196 -14.32 -10.77 22.00
C SER A 196 -15.57 -10.51 21.15
N GLU A 197 -16.68 -11.11 21.51
CA GLU A 197 -17.97 -10.88 20.82
C GLU A 197 -18.39 -9.39 20.86
N GLU A 198 -18.03 -8.68 21.92
CA GLU A 198 -18.30 -7.24 22.05
C GLU A 198 -17.49 -6.41 21.03
N GLU A 199 -16.22 -6.70 20.84
CA GLU A 199 -15.36 -6.05 19.83
C GLU A 199 -15.84 -6.34 18.41
N LEU A 200 -16.22 -7.59 18.13
CA LEU A 200 -16.77 -7.96 16.83
C LEU A 200 -18.10 -7.23 16.55
N GLN A 201 -18.95 -7.11 17.57
CA GLN A 201 -20.21 -6.39 17.43
C GLN A 201 -20.00 -4.90 17.21
N GLU A 202 -19.03 -4.28 17.88
CA GLU A 202 -18.69 -2.86 17.70
C GLU A 202 -18.23 -2.57 16.27
N VAL A 203 -17.36 -3.41 15.71
CA VAL A 203 -16.89 -3.29 14.32
C VAL A 203 -18.03 -3.50 13.34
N TYR A 204 -18.88 -4.50 13.56
CA TYR A 204 -20.08 -4.75 12.75
C TYR A 204 -21.02 -3.54 12.74
N ASP A 205 -21.36 -3.01 13.92
CA ASP A 205 -22.26 -1.86 14.05
C ASP A 205 -21.69 -0.62 13.34
N ALA A 206 -20.36 -0.41 13.42
CA ALA A 206 -19.69 0.67 12.71
C ALA A 206 -19.77 0.52 11.17
N GLN A 207 -19.58 -0.71 10.66
CA GLN A 207 -19.71 -0.98 9.23
C GLN A 207 -21.15 -0.79 8.74
N VAL A 208 -22.14 -1.30 9.47
CA VAL A 208 -23.55 -1.11 9.15
C VAL A 208 -23.91 0.37 9.12
N ALA A 209 -23.48 1.14 10.13
CA ALA A 209 -23.72 2.57 10.18
C ALA A 209 -23.07 3.32 8.99
N GLN A 210 -21.91 2.88 8.53
CA GLN A 210 -21.26 3.44 7.35
C GLN A 210 -22.04 3.12 6.06
N MET A 211 -22.50 1.88 5.90
CA MET A 211 -23.35 1.49 4.75
C MET A 211 -24.66 2.26 4.71
N GLU A 212 -25.30 2.47 5.85
CA GLU A 212 -26.53 3.28 5.95
C GLU A 212 -26.30 4.75 5.54
N GLN A 213 -25.12 5.32 5.84
CA GLN A 213 -24.77 6.67 5.41
C GLN A 213 -24.52 6.79 3.90
N MET A 214 -24.12 5.71 3.24
CA MET A 214 -23.94 5.68 1.78
C MET A 214 -25.26 5.54 1.01
N GLU A 215 -26.43 5.47 1.71
CA GLU A 215 -27.76 5.31 1.11
C GLU A 215 -27.84 4.11 0.12
N THR A 216 -27.08 3.04 0.39
CA THR A 216 -27.18 1.81 -0.40
C THR A 216 -28.54 1.15 -0.12
N GLU A 217 -29.26 0.77 -1.18
CA GLU A 217 -30.55 0.09 -1.08
C GLU A 217 -30.41 -1.40 -0.66
N GLU A 218 -29.19 -1.88 -0.48
CA GLU A 218 -28.91 -3.26 -0.07
C GLU A 218 -28.95 -3.39 1.45
N GLU A 219 -29.62 -4.43 1.92
CA GLU A 219 -29.58 -4.78 3.35
C GLU A 219 -28.17 -5.24 3.73
N PRO A 220 -27.60 -4.72 4.84
CA PRO A 220 -26.26 -5.15 5.26
C PRO A 220 -26.23 -6.66 5.54
N PRO A 221 -25.13 -7.35 5.24
CA PRO A 221 -24.94 -8.75 5.57
C PRO A 221 -25.14 -9.00 7.07
N SER A 222 -25.60 -10.18 7.45
CA SER A 222 -25.78 -10.51 8.86
C SER A 222 -24.45 -10.62 9.61
N PHE A 223 -24.46 -10.39 10.92
CA PHE A 223 -23.29 -10.55 11.78
C PHE A 223 -22.62 -11.93 11.62
N GLU A 224 -23.42 -13.01 11.53
CA GLU A 224 -22.89 -14.36 11.37
C GLU A 224 -22.15 -14.58 10.05
N GLU A 225 -22.60 -13.92 8.98
CA GLU A 225 -21.93 -13.98 7.67
C GLU A 225 -20.62 -13.18 7.68
N MET A 226 -20.56 -12.08 8.43
CA MET A 226 -19.37 -11.22 8.52
C MET A 226 -18.39 -11.64 9.62
N GLU A 227 -18.79 -12.52 10.53
CA GLU A 227 -17.97 -12.91 11.70
C GLU A 227 -16.52 -13.30 11.36
N PRO A 228 -16.23 -14.09 10.31
CA PRO A 228 -14.85 -14.40 9.94
C PRO A 228 -14.03 -13.16 9.56
N GLN A 229 -14.62 -12.26 8.77
CA GLN A 229 -13.99 -11.03 8.33
C GLN A 229 -13.81 -10.04 9.49
N LEU A 230 -14.80 -9.93 10.37
CA LEU A 230 -14.72 -9.10 11.57
C LEU A 230 -13.61 -9.58 12.51
N LYS A 231 -13.43 -10.88 12.66
CA LYS A 231 -12.33 -11.45 13.45
C LYS A 231 -10.97 -11.04 12.89
N GLU A 232 -10.78 -11.18 11.60
CA GLU A 232 -9.56 -10.78 10.92
C GLU A 232 -9.29 -9.28 11.09
N GLN A 233 -10.31 -8.45 10.92
CA GLN A 233 -10.18 -7.01 11.09
C GLN A 233 -9.81 -6.61 12.53
N VAL A 234 -10.41 -7.21 13.56
CA VAL A 234 -10.07 -6.93 14.95
C VAL A 234 -8.64 -7.40 15.26
N VAL A 235 -8.22 -8.54 14.74
CA VAL A 235 -6.83 -9.02 14.88
C VAL A 235 -5.87 -8.01 14.26
N GLN A 236 -6.08 -7.59 13.01
CA GLN A 236 -5.25 -6.60 12.34
C GLN A 236 -5.20 -5.25 13.09
N GLN A 237 -6.34 -4.82 13.64
CA GLN A 237 -6.37 -3.60 14.44
C GLN A 237 -5.49 -3.73 15.70
N LYS A 238 -5.61 -4.83 16.43
CA LYS A 238 -4.81 -5.08 17.66
C LYS A 238 -3.32 -5.25 17.36
N GLU A 239 -2.97 -5.91 16.27
CA GLU A 239 -1.59 -5.98 15.77
C GLU A 239 -1.04 -4.60 15.43
N GLY A 240 -1.84 -3.76 14.76
CA GLY A 240 -1.49 -2.38 14.48
C GLY A 240 -1.28 -1.54 15.74
N GLU A 241 -2.13 -1.71 16.76
CA GLU A 241 -1.96 -1.05 18.07
C GLU A 241 -0.69 -1.52 18.78
N ALA A 242 -0.40 -2.82 18.77
CA ALA A 242 0.81 -3.38 19.35
C ALA A 242 2.07 -2.88 18.62
N ALA A 243 2.05 -2.83 17.29
CA ALA A 243 3.12 -2.28 16.47
C ALA A 243 3.39 -0.80 16.81
N GLN A 244 2.33 0.01 16.93
CA GLN A 244 2.47 1.43 17.30
C GLN A 244 3.04 1.60 18.71
N ALA A 245 2.58 0.81 19.66
CA ALA A 245 3.09 0.84 21.03
C ALA A 245 4.58 0.44 21.09
N LEU A 246 4.95 -0.62 20.35
CA LEU A 246 6.34 -1.07 20.25
C LEU A 246 7.22 0.01 19.61
N VAL A 247 6.80 0.60 18.49
CA VAL A 247 7.53 1.69 17.82
C VAL A 247 7.73 2.88 18.77
N ALA A 248 6.70 3.23 19.55
CA ALA A 248 6.82 4.33 20.53
C ALA A 248 7.88 4.01 21.61
N ASP A 249 7.88 2.79 22.13
CA ASP A 249 8.88 2.35 23.12
C ASP A 249 10.30 2.30 22.52
N LEU A 250 10.43 1.78 21.30
CA LEU A 250 11.70 1.75 20.59
C LEU A 250 12.25 3.15 20.31
N LYS A 251 11.39 4.10 19.90
CA LYS A 251 11.78 5.51 19.69
C LYS A 251 12.28 6.19 20.97
N GLU A 252 11.73 5.85 22.12
CA GLU A 252 12.20 6.40 23.43
C GLU A 252 13.59 5.87 23.81
N ASN A 253 13.95 4.67 23.36
CA ASN A 253 15.19 4.00 23.73
C ASN A 253 16.30 4.07 22.68
N ALA A 254 15.99 4.48 21.46
CA ALA A 254 16.94 4.59 20.35
C ALA A 254 17.50 6.02 20.19
N ASP A 255 18.68 6.12 19.56
CA ASP A 255 19.23 7.40 19.11
C ASP A 255 18.69 7.71 17.70
N VAL A 256 17.63 8.52 17.64
CA VAL A 256 16.96 8.89 16.39
C VAL A 256 17.19 10.36 16.09
N THR A 257 17.67 10.66 14.90
CA THR A 257 17.81 12.03 14.38
C THR A 257 17.18 12.10 12.99
N VAL A 258 16.23 13.04 12.80
CA VAL A 258 15.58 13.32 11.51
C VAL A 258 16.05 14.66 11.00
N HIS A 259 16.40 14.73 9.70
CA HIS A 259 17.00 15.91 9.07
C HIS A 259 16.06 16.63 8.10
N ILE A 260 14.80 16.19 7.97
CA ILE A 260 13.78 16.69 7.04
C ILE A 260 12.71 17.54 7.74
#